data_5f7d52f548caf89b4975ddab2cdc2956
#
_entry.id   5f7d52f548caf89b4975ddab2cdc2956
#
_cell.length_a   1.000
_cell.length_b   1.000
_cell.length_c   1.000
_cell.angle_alpha   90.00
_cell.angle_beta   90.00
_cell.angle_gamma   90.00
#
_symmetry.space_group_name_H-M   'P 1'
#
loop_
_entity.id
_entity.type
_entity.pdbx_description
1 polymer ?
#
loop_
_entity_poly.entity_id
_entity_poly.type
_entity_poly.pdbx_seq_one_letter_code
_entity_poly.pdbx_strand_id
1 'polypeptide(L)'
;EDEIIDKSIKIIKTNRGGKITYHGPGQLICYLVVDLKKRNKDIRNFISIIEKSIIDTIKFYEIDTFADKKNIGIWFNKKNKIEKVAAIGVRVSKWIAYHGFSINIDNDLSKYNSIIPCGIKDKSVTNLTNIKKQNYENISDKLIENLILNLKN
;
A
#
# COMPACT_ATOMS: atom_id res chain seq x y z
N GLU A 1 21.35 1.69 -1.09
CA GLU A 1 21.94 0.54 -1.81
C GLU A 1 21.97 -0.74 -0.97
N ASP A 2 22.01 -0.65 0.34
CA ASP A 2 22.08 -1.79 1.28
C ASP A 2 20.73 -2.57 1.43
N GLU A 3 19.66 -2.07 0.82
CA GLU A 3 18.33 -2.71 0.84
C GLU A 3 18.10 -3.66 -0.37
N ILE A 4 19.08 -3.79 -1.28
CA ILE A 4 18.98 -4.61 -2.49
C ILE A 4 19.85 -5.85 -2.32
N ILE A 5 19.22 -7.01 -2.29
CA ILE A 5 19.87 -8.32 -2.15
C ILE A 5 20.31 -8.85 -3.52
N ASP A 6 19.42 -8.78 -4.51
CA ASP A 6 19.69 -9.24 -5.87
C ASP A 6 19.94 -8.05 -6.80
N LYS A 7 21.21 -7.87 -7.21
CA LYS A 7 21.63 -6.79 -8.12
C LYS A 7 21.29 -7.03 -9.59
N SER A 8 20.78 -8.20 -9.97
CA SER A 8 20.37 -8.51 -11.34
C SER A 8 19.01 -7.88 -11.71
N ILE A 9 18.25 -7.44 -10.72
CA ILE A 9 16.92 -6.86 -10.93
C ILE A 9 17.05 -5.41 -11.38
N LYS A 10 16.23 -5.04 -12.39
CA LYS A 10 16.14 -3.64 -12.85
C LYS A 10 15.62 -2.74 -11.75
N ILE A 11 16.47 -1.80 -11.31
CA ILE A 11 16.14 -0.80 -10.29
C ILE A 11 15.68 0.48 -10.98
N ILE A 12 14.52 1.00 -10.58
CA ILE A 12 14.00 2.28 -11.05
C ILE A 12 13.99 3.25 -9.87
N LYS A 13 14.81 4.29 -9.95
CA LYS A 13 14.80 5.37 -8.95
C LYS A 13 13.58 6.27 -9.19
N THR A 14 12.79 6.46 -8.15
CA THR A 14 11.63 7.36 -8.19
C THR A 14 11.71 8.37 -7.05
N ASN A 15 10.92 9.42 -7.13
CA ASN A 15 10.86 10.44 -6.08
C ASN A 15 9.67 10.23 -5.12
N ARG A 16 9.06 9.04 -5.06
CA ARG A 16 7.96 8.73 -4.14
C ARG A 16 8.43 8.70 -2.69
N GLY A 17 7.49 8.80 -1.77
CA GLY A 17 7.74 8.56 -0.36
C GLY A 17 8.02 7.08 -0.03
N GLY A 18 8.61 6.84 1.15
CA GLY A 18 8.94 5.49 1.62
C GLY A 18 10.25 4.93 1.07
N LYS A 19 10.55 3.71 1.49
CA LYS A 19 11.76 2.95 1.13
C LYS A 19 11.55 2.12 -0.14
N ILE A 20 12.54 1.28 -0.49
CA ILE A 20 12.46 0.37 -1.63
C ILE A 20 11.23 -0.54 -1.54
N THR A 21 10.61 -0.82 -2.68
CA THR A 21 9.51 -1.76 -2.82
C THR A 21 9.59 -2.47 -4.16
N TYR A 22 8.86 -3.57 -4.29
CA TYR A 22 8.69 -4.28 -5.56
C TYR A 22 7.33 -3.97 -6.17
N HIS A 23 7.30 -3.80 -7.49
CA HIS A 23 6.06 -3.72 -8.26
C HIS A 23 6.08 -4.76 -9.39
N GLY A 24 4.99 -5.50 -9.54
CA GLY A 24 4.87 -6.55 -10.55
C GLY A 24 3.43 -6.97 -10.78
N PRO A 25 3.20 -7.90 -11.73
CA PRO A 25 1.88 -8.45 -12.00
C PRO A 25 1.18 -8.95 -10.74
N GLY A 26 -0.14 -8.83 -10.69
CA GLY A 26 -0.95 -9.22 -9.54
C GLY A 26 -1.03 -8.18 -8.41
N GLN A 27 -0.46 -6.99 -8.61
CA GLN A 27 -0.68 -5.85 -7.72
C GLN A 27 -1.67 -4.86 -8.33
N LEU A 28 -2.56 -4.33 -7.50
CA LEU A 28 -3.35 -3.14 -7.85
C LEU A 28 -2.54 -1.89 -7.47
N ILE A 29 -2.19 -1.08 -8.46
CA ILE A 29 -1.48 0.19 -8.26
C ILE A 29 -2.48 1.33 -8.41
N CYS A 30 -2.57 2.18 -7.40
CA CYS A 30 -3.37 3.39 -7.43
C CYS A 30 -2.48 4.62 -7.47
N TYR A 31 -2.55 5.38 -8.55
CA TYR A 31 -1.96 6.71 -8.64
C TYR A 31 -3.02 7.77 -8.37
N LEU A 32 -2.66 8.78 -7.60
CA LEU A 32 -3.55 9.88 -7.25
C LEU A 32 -2.83 11.23 -7.38
N VAL A 33 -3.60 12.29 -7.61
CA VAL A 33 -3.15 13.67 -7.52
C VAL A 33 -4.20 14.45 -6.75
N VAL A 34 -3.84 14.99 -5.58
CA VAL A 34 -4.78 15.66 -4.68
C VAL A 34 -4.22 17.00 -4.20
N ASP A 35 -4.99 18.07 -4.34
CA ASP A 35 -4.65 19.38 -3.81
C ASP A 35 -5.00 19.46 -2.30
N LEU A 36 -3.98 19.35 -1.47
CA LEU A 36 -4.12 19.41 -0.02
C LEU A 36 -4.38 20.84 0.51
N LYS A 37 -4.22 21.91 -0.31
CA LYS A 37 -4.62 23.26 0.07
C LYS A 37 -6.12 23.34 0.34
N LYS A 38 -6.90 22.57 -0.42
CA LYS A 38 -8.35 22.44 -0.26
C LYS A 38 -8.75 21.50 0.89
N ARG A 39 -7.78 20.95 1.63
CA ARG A 39 -7.94 19.93 2.69
C ARG A 39 -7.12 20.28 3.92
N ASN A 40 -7.22 21.53 4.37
CA ASN A 40 -6.55 22.04 5.58
C ASN A 40 -5.02 21.82 5.62
N LYS A 41 -4.39 21.48 4.50
CA LYS A 41 -2.94 21.16 4.41
C LYS A 41 -2.52 20.09 5.41
N ASP A 42 -3.37 19.11 5.68
CA ASP A 42 -3.10 18.04 6.65
C ASP A 42 -2.70 16.75 5.94
N ILE A 43 -1.39 16.50 5.91
CA ILE A 43 -0.81 15.30 5.29
C ILE A 43 -1.15 14.05 6.09
N ARG A 44 -1.19 14.13 7.43
CA ARG A 44 -1.47 12.97 8.30
C ARG A 44 -2.91 12.50 8.11
N ASN A 45 -3.84 13.44 8.12
CA ASN A 45 -5.24 13.14 7.85
C ASN A 45 -5.40 12.55 6.44
N PHE A 46 -4.70 13.08 5.44
CA PHE A 46 -4.76 12.54 4.07
C PHE A 46 -4.25 11.09 4.00
N ILE A 47 -3.14 10.75 4.68
CA ILE A 47 -2.67 9.36 4.78
C ILE A 47 -3.69 8.47 5.49
N SER A 48 -4.31 8.94 6.57
CA SER A 48 -5.36 8.21 7.28
C SER A 48 -6.59 7.95 6.41
N ILE A 49 -6.96 8.88 5.54
CA ILE A 49 -8.02 8.69 4.55
C ILE A 49 -7.67 7.57 3.56
N ILE A 50 -6.44 7.54 3.05
CA ILE A 50 -5.97 6.47 2.17
C ILE A 50 -6.00 5.12 2.90
N GLU A 51 -5.43 5.06 4.11
CA GLU A 51 -5.42 3.85 4.94
C GLU A 51 -6.83 3.33 5.19
N LYS A 52 -7.74 4.21 5.61
CA LYS A 52 -9.15 3.87 5.81
C LYS A 52 -9.79 3.33 4.54
N SER A 53 -9.57 3.98 3.39
CA SER A 53 -10.16 3.56 2.12
C SER A 53 -9.69 2.16 1.69
N ILE A 54 -8.41 1.85 1.90
CA ILE A 54 -7.88 0.51 1.62
C ILE A 54 -8.48 -0.52 2.59
N ILE A 55 -8.54 -0.21 3.89
CA ILE A 55 -9.11 -1.09 4.92
C ILE A 55 -10.59 -1.37 4.62
N ASP A 56 -11.39 -0.34 4.35
CA ASP A 56 -12.82 -0.49 4.01
C ASP A 56 -13.01 -1.36 2.75
N THR A 57 -12.12 -1.21 1.76
CA THR A 57 -12.13 -2.01 0.53
C THR A 57 -11.82 -3.47 0.81
N ILE A 58 -10.78 -3.75 1.58
CA ILE A 58 -10.38 -5.12 1.92
C ILE A 58 -11.44 -5.78 2.83
N LYS A 59 -12.06 -4.99 3.72
CA LYS A 59 -13.14 -5.45 4.60
C LYS A 59 -14.36 -5.93 3.82
N PHE A 60 -14.68 -5.33 2.66
CA PHE A 60 -15.73 -5.82 1.77
C PHE A 60 -15.54 -7.30 1.38
N TYR A 61 -14.30 -7.76 1.33
CA TYR A 61 -13.93 -9.16 1.07
C TYR A 61 -13.80 -10.00 2.35
N GLU A 62 -14.32 -9.50 3.48
CA GLU A 62 -14.31 -10.18 4.80
C GLU A 62 -12.89 -10.48 5.30
N ILE A 63 -11.95 -9.59 5.02
CA ILE A 63 -10.57 -9.66 5.53
C ILE A 63 -10.36 -8.47 6.47
N ASP A 64 -9.99 -8.77 7.72
CA ASP A 64 -9.66 -7.74 8.71
C ASP A 64 -8.20 -7.31 8.58
N THR A 65 -7.99 -6.03 8.30
CA THR A 65 -6.68 -5.40 8.19
C THR A 65 -6.62 -4.15 9.04
N PHE A 66 -5.41 -3.66 9.29
CA PHE A 66 -5.20 -2.47 10.12
C PHE A 66 -4.06 -1.59 9.62
N ALA A 67 -4.08 -0.31 10.03
CA ALA A 67 -3.00 0.63 9.83
C ALA A 67 -2.08 0.66 11.08
N ASP A 68 -0.78 0.82 10.88
CA ASP A 68 0.20 0.97 11.95
C ASP A 68 0.82 2.38 11.90
N LYS A 69 0.59 3.18 12.93
CA LYS A 69 1.09 4.57 13.03
C LYS A 69 2.61 4.71 12.92
N LYS A 70 3.35 3.66 13.29
CA LYS A 70 4.82 3.64 13.21
C LYS A 70 5.34 3.16 11.87
N ASN A 71 4.56 2.33 11.18
CA ASN A 71 4.96 1.69 9.93
C ASN A 71 3.86 1.86 8.87
N ILE A 72 3.89 2.98 8.16
CA ILE A 72 2.88 3.32 7.13
C ILE A 72 2.65 2.16 6.17
N GLY A 73 1.38 1.84 5.93
CA GLY A 73 0.91 0.73 5.11
C GLY A 73 -0.23 -0.02 5.77
N ILE A 74 -0.79 -1.01 5.07
CA ILE A 74 -1.87 -1.83 5.58
C ILE A 74 -1.36 -3.22 5.90
N TRP A 75 -1.74 -3.70 7.07
CA TRP A 75 -1.21 -4.89 7.71
C TRP A 75 -2.30 -5.90 8.01
N PHE A 76 -1.92 -7.17 7.92
CA PHE A 76 -2.74 -8.33 8.29
C PHE A 76 -2.09 -9.09 9.43
N ASN A 77 -2.89 -9.52 10.41
CA ASN A 77 -2.40 -10.33 11.53
C ASN A 77 -2.66 -11.82 11.27
N LYS A 78 -1.60 -12.56 11.01
CA LYS A 78 -1.65 -14.01 10.79
C LYS A 78 -1.00 -14.74 11.96
N LYS A 79 -1.79 -15.23 12.91
CA LYS A 79 -1.31 -16.11 14.00
C LYS A 79 0.05 -15.67 14.59
N ASN A 80 0.16 -14.50 15.16
CA ASN A 80 1.40 -13.95 15.74
C ASN A 80 2.44 -13.40 14.75
N LYS A 81 2.15 -13.35 13.45
CA LYS A 81 2.98 -12.64 12.47
C LYS A 81 2.17 -11.48 11.87
N ILE A 82 2.84 -10.34 11.74
CA ILE A 82 2.25 -9.16 11.08
C ILE A 82 2.82 -9.08 9.67
N GLU A 83 1.94 -9.13 8.66
CA GLU A 83 2.31 -9.16 7.25
C GLU A 83 1.73 -7.96 6.52
N LYS A 84 2.54 -7.28 5.69
CA LYS A 84 2.10 -6.12 4.91
C LYS A 84 1.33 -6.58 3.68
N VAL A 85 0.10 -6.08 3.50
CA VAL A 85 -0.74 -6.36 2.33
C VAL A 85 -0.81 -5.17 1.36
N ALA A 86 -0.60 -3.95 1.86
CA ALA A 86 -0.56 -2.76 1.00
C ALA A 86 0.55 -1.79 1.44
N ALA A 87 1.23 -1.19 0.46
CA ALA A 87 2.29 -0.21 0.66
C ALA A 87 1.82 1.17 0.19
N ILE A 88 2.09 2.21 0.97
CA ILE A 88 1.74 3.60 0.66
C ILE A 88 3.03 4.39 0.43
N GLY A 89 3.11 5.06 -0.73
CA GLY A 89 4.29 5.78 -1.18
C GLY A 89 3.96 7.20 -1.68
N VAL A 90 3.09 7.92 -1.00
CA VAL A 90 2.70 9.30 -1.34
C VAL A 90 3.87 10.26 -1.16
N ARG A 91 3.99 11.22 -2.08
CA ARG A 91 4.83 12.39 -1.95
C ARG A 91 4.00 13.66 -1.99
N VAL A 92 4.41 14.67 -1.25
CA VAL A 92 3.77 16.00 -1.26
C VAL A 92 4.78 17.05 -1.68
N SER A 93 4.43 17.86 -2.68
CA SER A 93 5.18 19.03 -3.10
C SER A 93 4.23 20.21 -3.33
N LYS A 94 4.53 21.37 -2.76
CA LYS A 94 3.69 22.58 -2.83
C LYS A 94 2.23 22.32 -2.46
N TRP A 95 2.00 21.39 -1.52
CA TRP A 95 0.69 20.92 -1.07
C TRP A 95 -0.11 20.10 -2.10
N ILE A 96 0.53 19.65 -3.15
CA ILE A 96 -0.03 18.65 -4.04
C ILE A 96 0.53 17.30 -3.63
N ALA A 97 -0.37 16.37 -3.27
CA ALA A 97 -0.03 14.97 -3.02
C ALA A 97 -0.06 14.21 -4.36
N TYR A 98 0.92 13.37 -4.62
CA TYR A 98 1.04 12.57 -5.83
C TYR A 98 1.74 11.23 -5.58
N HIS A 99 1.87 10.38 -6.58
CA HIS A 99 2.08 8.96 -6.48
C HIS A 99 0.86 8.28 -5.87
N GLY A 100 1.02 7.40 -4.86
CA GLY A 100 -0.12 6.71 -4.28
C GLY A 100 0.27 5.47 -3.49
N PHE A 101 -0.33 4.33 -3.82
CA PHE A 101 -0.15 3.09 -3.07
C PHE A 101 -0.33 1.86 -3.95
N SER A 102 0.06 0.71 -3.41
CA SER A 102 -0.16 -0.60 -4.02
C SER A 102 -0.84 -1.56 -3.04
N ILE A 103 -1.73 -2.39 -3.56
CA ILE A 103 -2.34 -3.51 -2.82
C ILE A 103 -1.88 -4.81 -3.48
N ASN A 104 -1.36 -5.73 -2.70
CA ASN A 104 -0.99 -7.05 -3.16
C ASN A 104 -2.25 -7.91 -3.28
N ILE A 105 -2.63 -8.31 -4.49
CA ILE A 105 -3.81 -9.15 -4.75
C ILE A 105 -3.41 -10.62 -4.84
N ASP A 106 -2.64 -10.98 -5.87
CA ASP A 106 -2.17 -12.33 -6.17
C ASP A 106 -0.74 -12.38 -6.71
N ASN A 107 0.01 -11.29 -6.54
CA ASN A 107 1.38 -11.16 -7.02
C ASN A 107 2.33 -12.18 -6.40
N ASP A 108 3.38 -12.53 -7.14
CA ASP A 108 4.47 -13.40 -6.68
C ASP A 108 5.27 -12.74 -5.54
N LEU A 109 5.08 -13.25 -4.34
CA LEU A 109 5.74 -12.73 -3.13
C LEU A 109 7.23 -13.08 -3.06
N SER A 110 7.70 -14.09 -3.81
CA SER A 110 9.12 -14.48 -3.82
C SER A 110 10.03 -13.34 -4.28
N LYS A 111 9.50 -12.42 -5.10
CA LYS A 111 10.22 -11.25 -5.59
C LYS A 111 10.60 -10.26 -4.50
N TYR A 112 9.89 -10.26 -3.37
CA TYR A 112 10.27 -9.46 -2.21
C TYR A 112 11.54 -9.98 -1.51
N ASN A 113 11.93 -11.24 -1.73
CA ASN A 113 13.20 -11.78 -1.21
C ASN A 113 14.44 -11.10 -1.80
N SER A 114 14.28 -10.42 -2.94
CA SER A 114 15.36 -9.68 -3.61
C SER A 114 15.64 -8.31 -3.01
N ILE A 115 14.82 -7.88 -2.07
CA ILE A 115 14.93 -6.58 -1.39
C ILE A 115 14.67 -6.78 0.12
N ILE A 116 15.09 -5.81 0.94
CA ILE A 116 14.66 -5.70 2.34
C ILE A 116 13.49 -4.70 2.37
N PRO A 117 12.22 -5.20 2.29
CA PRO A 117 11.08 -4.29 2.17
C PRO A 117 10.94 -3.45 3.44
N CYS A 118 10.88 -2.12 3.26
CA CYS A 118 10.68 -1.18 4.36
C CYS A 118 11.77 -1.18 5.46
N GLY A 119 12.90 -1.89 5.27
CA GLY A 119 14.00 -1.97 6.26
C GLY A 119 13.60 -2.60 7.60
N ILE A 120 12.52 -3.39 7.65
CA ILE A 120 12.03 -4.04 8.88
C ILE A 120 12.29 -5.54 8.75
N LYS A 121 13.31 -6.03 9.45
CA LYS A 121 13.76 -7.45 9.38
C LYS A 121 12.72 -8.46 9.87
N ASP A 122 11.79 -8.04 10.75
CA ASP A 122 10.84 -8.95 11.42
C ASP A 122 9.43 -8.93 10.84
N LYS A 123 9.19 -8.20 9.73
CA LYS A 123 7.87 -8.11 9.11
C LYS A 123 7.91 -8.67 7.69
N SER A 124 7.01 -9.59 7.41
CA SER A 124 6.83 -10.19 6.10
C SER A 124 5.80 -9.43 5.24
N VAL A 125 5.68 -9.86 3.99
CA VAL A 125 4.70 -9.35 3.03
C VAL A 125 3.73 -10.48 2.69
N THR A 126 2.47 -10.13 2.46
CA THR A 126 1.43 -11.07 2.02
C THR A 126 0.61 -10.47 0.89
N ASN A 127 -0.28 -11.26 0.30
CA ASN A 127 -1.28 -10.82 -0.67
C ASN A 127 -2.68 -11.32 -0.27
N LEU A 128 -3.71 -10.75 -0.87
CA LEU A 128 -5.10 -11.08 -0.52
C LEU A 128 -5.44 -12.53 -0.79
N THR A 129 -4.96 -13.10 -1.91
CA THR A 129 -5.21 -14.51 -2.27
C THR A 129 -4.64 -15.49 -1.26
N ASN A 130 -3.47 -15.19 -0.67
CA ASN A 130 -2.87 -16.00 0.40
C ASN A 130 -3.62 -15.88 1.73
N ILE A 131 -4.28 -14.76 1.97
CA ILE A 131 -5.10 -14.56 3.17
C ILE A 131 -6.43 -15.28 3.02
N LYS A 132 -7.13 -15.06 1.91
CA LYS A 132 -8.43 -15.66 1.61
C LYS A 132 -8.56 -15.87 0.11
N LYS A 133 -8.66 -17.13 -0.32
CA LYS A 133 -8.82 -17.48 -1.73
C LYS A 133 -10.24 -17.19 -2.18
N GLN A 134 -10.41 -16.16 -3.01
CA GLN A 134 -11.69 -15.75 -3.60
C GLN A 134 -11.46 -14.85 -4.82
N ASN A 135 -12.55 -14.41 -5.49
CA ASN A 135 -12.50 -13.48 -6.61
C ASN A 135 -12.33 -12.03 -6.10
N TYR A 136 -11.40 -11.29 -6.71
CA TYR A 136 -11.10 -9.88 -6.42
C TYR A 136 -11.28 -8.96 -7.64
N GLU A 137 -11.97 -9.40 -8.70
CA GLU A 137 -12.09 -8.64 -9.98
C GLU A 137 -12.62 -7.21 -9.78
N ASN A 138 -13.56 -7.00 -8.86
CA ASN A 138 -14.19 -5.69 -8.62
C ASN A 138 -13.45 -4.84 -7.57
N ILE A 139 -12.25 -5.24 -7.14
CA ILE A 139 -11.55 -4.53 -6.05
C ILE A 139 -11.16 -3.10 -6.41
N SER A 140 -10.86 -2.84 -7.69
CA SER A 140 -10.53 -1.50 -8.18
C SER A 140 -11.71 -0.56 -8.08
N ASP A 141 -12.90 -0.99 -8.48
CA ASP A 141 -14.11 -0.16 -8.45
C ASP A 141 -14.50 0.13 -7.01
N LYS A 142 -14.44 -0.90 -6.16
CA LYS A 142 -14.71 -0.76 -4.71
C LYS A 142 -13.73 0.18 -4.02
N LEU A 143 -12.45 0.14 -4.41
CA LEU A 143 -11.44 1.05 -3.91
C LEU A 143 -11.72 2.51 -4.32
N ILE A 144 -12.10 2.73 -5.57
CA ILE A 144 -12.46 4.06 -6.08
C ILE A 144 -13.66 4.63 -5.33
N GLU A 145 -14.72 3.83 -5.13
CA GLU A 145 -15.90 4.22 -4.34
C GLU A 145 -15.50 4.67 -2.93
N ASN A 146 -14.72 3.86 -2.22
CA ASN A 146 -14.30 4.16 -0.84
C ASN A 146 -13.37 5.37 -0.78
N LEU A 147 -12.45 5.54 -1.75
CA LEU A 147 -11.59 6.72 -1.84
C LEU A 147 -12.41 7.99 -2.04
N ILE A 148 -13.36 7.98 -2.97
CA ILE A 148 -14.23 9.15 -3.24
C ILE A 148 -15.07 9.48 -1.99
N LEU A 149 -15.65 8.47 -1.35
CA LEU A 149 -16.45 8.64 -0.14
C LEU A 149 -15.63 9.26 0.99
N ASN A 150 -14.48 8.67 1.30
CA ASN A 150 -13.63 9.12 2.41
C ASN A 150 -12.92 10.45 2.12
N LEU A 151 -12.70 10.80 0.85
CA LEU A 151 -12.16 12.10 0.45
C LEU A 151 -13.21 13.22 0.53
N LYS A 152 -14.50 12.95 0.53
CA LYS A 152 -15.56 13.97 0.67
C LYS A 152 -15.83 14.36 2.12
N ASN A 153 -15.53 13.49 3.05
CA ASN A 153 -15.65 13.69 4.50
C ASN A 153 -14.40 14.32 5.09
#